data_5b976b0f64ddb4253564af1cd9aefcd4
#
_entry.id   5b976b0f64ddb4253564af1cd9aefcd4
#
_cell.length_a   1.000
_cell.length_b   1.000
_cell.length_c   1.000
_cell.angle_alpha   90.00
_cell.angle_beta   90.00
_cell.angle_gamma   90.00
#
_symmetry.space_group_name_H-M   'P 1'
#
loop_
_entity.id
_entity.type
_entity.pdbx_description
1 polymer ?
#
loop_
_entity_poly.entity_id
_entity_poly.type
_entity_poly.pdbx_seq_one_letter_code
_entity_poly.pdbx_strand_id
1 'polypeptide(L)'
;MIVLMAIDTIWLYGNLEGHKKQFESVQKSPLQIDKVAGILFYLVAAIAFFNFIKPYSKNKEEAFKKGALMGLCMYATFDLTNKAIFTDYKWDYAIKDTLWGSFALGLASYTIF
;
A
#
# COMPACT_ATOMS: atom_id res chain seq x y z
N MET A 1 4.37 -9.33 7.99
CA MET A 1 3.61 -8.06 7.83
C MET A 1 2.12 -8.19 8.14
N ILE A 2 1.82 -8.93 9.22
CA ILE A 2 0.43 -9.10 9.68
C ILE A 2 -0.19 -7.74 10.05
N VAL A 3 0.60 -6.85 10.67
CA VAL A 3 0.12 -5.51 11.04
C VAL A 3 -0.28 -4.71 9.79
N LEU A 4 0.53 -4.75 8.74
CA LEU A 4 0.19 -4.07 7.47
C LEU A 4 -1.08 -4.66 6.85
N MET A 5 -1.24 -5.98 6.89
CA MET A 5 -2.46 -6.64 6.41
C MET A 5 -3.69 -6.15 7.17
N ALA A 6 -3.60 -6.02 8.50
CA ALA A 6 -4.71 -5.55 9.32
C ALA A 6 -5.08 -4.10 8.98
N ILE A 7 -4.07 -3.23 8.81
CA ILE A 7 -4.27 -1.83 8.47
C ILE A 7 -4.89 -1.70 7.07
N ASP A 8 -4.36 -2.43 6.10
CA ASP A 8 -4.89 -2.42 4.73
C ASP A 8 -6.31 -2.97 4.66
N THR A 9 -6.64 -3.93 5.51
CA THR A 9 -8.00 -4.47 5.57
C THR A 9 -8.99 -3.36 5.93
N ILE A 10 -8.63 -2.50 6.88
CA ILE A 10 -9.48 -1.35 7.26
C ILE A 10 -9.67 -0.43 6.05
N TRP A 11 -8.59 -0.11 5.33
CA TRP A 11 -8.66 0.73 4.13
C TRP A 11 -9.52 0.10 3.03
N LEU A 12 -9.26 -1.17 2.73
CA LEU A 12 -9.96 -1.87 1.65
C LEU A 12 -11.46 -2.00 1.92
N TYR A 13 -11.84 -2.44 3.12
CA TYR A 13 -13.25 -2.63 3.45
C TYR A 13 -13.95 -1.33 3.85
N GLY A 14 -13.24 -0.38 4.45
CA GLY A 14 -13.78 0.93 4.77
C GLY A 14 -14.10 1.77 3.54
N ASN A 15 -13.42 1.51 2.42
CA ASN A 15 -13.61 2.21 1.15
C ASN A 15 -13.89 1.23 0.00
N LEU A 16 -14.54 0.09 0.30
CA LEU A 16 -14.72 -0.99 -0.66
C LEU A 16 -15.41 -0.52 -1.94
N GLU A 17 -16.48 0.27 -1.82
CA GLU A 17 -17.20 0.76 -3.00
C GLU A 17 -16.31 1.67 -3.87
N GLY A 18 -15.51 2.52 -3.24
CA GLY A 18 -14.57 3.37 -3.98
C GLY A 18 -13.51 2.57 -4.71
N HIS A 19 -12.95 1.54 -4.06
CA HIS A 19 -11.96 0.66 -4.70
C HIS A 19 -12.58 -0.13 -5.84
N LYS A 20 -13.74 -0.74 -5.61
CA LYS A 20 -14.44 -1.50 -6.65
C LYS A 20 -14.77 -0.62 -7.84
N LYS A 21 -15.33 0.56 -7.60
CA LYS A 21 -15.69 1.50 -8.65
C LYS A 21 -14.47 1.87 -9.50
N GLN A 22 -13.34 2.18 -8.85
CA GLN A 22 -12.11 2.57 -9.54
C GLN A 22 -11.59 1.42 -10.42
N PHE A 23 -11.42 0.23 -9.85
CA PHE A 23 -10.82 -0.89 -10.57
C PHE A 23 -11.78 -1.49 -11.59
N GLU A 24 -13.08 -1.55 -11.31
CA GLU A 24 -14.06 -2.03 -12.28
C GLU A 24 -14.19 -1.08 -13.48
N SER A 25 -14.01 0.24 -13.25
CA SER A 25 -14.02 1.19 -14.36
C SER A 25 -12.82 1.02 -15.29
N VAL A 26 -11.68 0.63 -14.74
CA VAL A 26 -10.45 0.39 -15.50
C VAL A 26 -10.51 -0.95 -16.24
N GLN A 27 -10.87 -2.03 -15.55
CA GLN A 27 -10.83 -3.37 -16.16
C GLN A 27 -12.11 -3.75 -16.90
N LYS A 28 -13.19 -3.01 -16.73
CA LYS A 28 -14.49 -3.24 -17.39
C LYS A 28 -15.10 -4.60 -17.03
N SER A 29 -14.79 -5.11 -15.85
CA SER A 29 -15.31 -6.38 -15.34
C SER A 29 -15.34 -6.32 -13.80
N PRO A 30 -16.11 -7.21 -13.15
CA PRO A 30 -16.19 -7.23 -11.69
C PRO A 30 -14.82 -7.44 -11.03
N LEU A 31 -14.61 -6.76 -9.90
CA LEU A 31 -13.39 -6.90 -9.12
C LEU A 31 -13.30 -8.31 -8.53
N GLN A 32 -12.17 -8.97 -8.75
CA GLN A 32 -11.85 -10.25 -8.15
C GLN A 32 -10.50 -10.15 -7.44
N ILE A 33 -10.42 -10.75 -6.26
CA ILE A 33 -9.21 -10.69 -5.44
C ILE A 33 -8.42 -11.98 -5.62
N ASP A 34 -7.17 -11.85 -6.07
CA ASP A 34 -6.21 -12.95 -6.10
C ASP A 34 -5.50 -12.99 -4.74
N LYS A 35 -5.88 -13.97 -3.92
CA LYS A 35 -5.33 -14.11 -2.56
C LYS A 35 -3.85 -14.44 -2.56
N VAL A 36 -3.38 -15.19 -3.55
CA VAL A 36 -1.94 -15.54 -3.64
C VAL A 36 -1.12 -14.29 -3.91
N ALA A 37 -1.56 -13.46 -4.87
CA ALA A 37 -0.88 -12.20 -5.16
C ALA A 37 -0.88 -11.26 -3.96
N GLY A 38 -1.99 -11.21 -3.22
CA GLY A 38 -2.10 -10.40 -2.00
C GLY A 38 -1.10 -10.84 -0.93
N ILE A 39 -0.99 -12.15 -0.69
CA ILE A 39 -0.03 -12.69 0.28
C ILE A 39 1.41 -12.39 -0.16
N LEU A 40 1.70 -12.55 -1.43
CA LEU A 40 3.03 -12.24 -1.97
C LEU A 40 3.38 -10.77 -1.82
N PHE A 41 2.40 -9.86 -1.96
CA PHE A 41 2.63 -8.44 -1.73
C PHE A 41 3.12 -8.19 -0.30
N TYR A 42 2.47 -8.79 0.70
CA TYR A 42 2.86 -8.59 2.09
C TYR A 42 4.21 -9.25 2.41
N LEU A 43 4.53 -10.35 1.74
CA LEU A 43 5.85 -10.96 1.86
C LEU A 43 6.93 -10.02 1.32
N VAL A 44 6.70 -9.39 0.17
CA VAL A 44 7.62 -8.40 -0.39
C VAL A 44 7.77 -7.20 0.55
N ALA A 45 6.67 -6.74 1.14
CA ALA A 45 6.72 -5.65 2.12
C ALA A 45 7.56 -6.02 3.35
N ALA A 46 7.46 -7.28 3.81
CA ALA A 46 8.28 -7.77 4.92
C ALA A 46 9.77 -7.80 4.55
N ILE A 47 10.10 -8.24 3.35
CA ILE A 47 11.47 -8.22 2.84
C ILE A 47 12.01 -6.80 2.82
N ALA A 48 11.22 -5.84 2.35
CA ALA A 48 11.60 -4.44 2.31
C ALA A 48 11.86 -3.90 3.74
N PHE A 49 10.98 -4.22 4.68
CA PHE A 49 11.14 -3.78 6.06
C PHE A 49 12.44 -4.32 6.68
N PHE A 50 12.67 -5.63 6.60
CA PHE A 50 13.82 -6.25 7.26
C PHE A 50 15.15 -5.93 6.60
N ASN A 51 15.17 -5.50 5.34
CA ASN A 51 16.40 -5.19 4.62
C ASN A 51 16.69 -3.70 4.48
N PHE A 52 15.66 -2.85 4.41
CA PHE A 52 15.83 -1.43 4.11
C PHE A 52 15.35 -0.48 5.20
N ILE A 53 14.55 -0.95 6.14
CA ILE A 53 14.01 -0.10 7.20
C ILE A 53 14.65 -0.44 8.54
N LYS A 54 14.49 -1.68 9.00
CA LYS A 54 14.95 -2.09 10.33
C LYS A 54 16.45 -1.92 10.54
N PRO A 55 17.34 -2.37 9.62
CA PRO A 55 18.79 -2.23 9.85
C PRO A 55 19.28 -0.79 9.92
N TYR A 56 18.54 0.15 9.33
CA TYR A 56 18.92 1.55 9.24
C TYR A 56 18.12 2.44 10.17
N SER A 57 17.33 1.87 11.07
CA SER A 57 16.52 2.61 12.03
C SER A 57 17.03 2.36 13.44
N LYS A 58 17.21 3.42 14.21
CA LYS A 58 17.71 3.35 15.59
C LYS A 58 16.59 3.12 16.59
N ASN A 59 15.38 3.54 16.27
CA ASN A 59 14.22 3.45 17.15
C ASN A 59 12.94 3.38 16.32
N LYS A 60 11.81 3.22 17.01
CA LYS A 60 10.50 3.10 16.36
C LYS A 60 10.13 4.33 15.55
N GLU A 61 10.50 5.51 15.98
CA GLU A 61 10.19 6.76 15.28
C GLU A 61 10.93 6.84 13.96
N GLU A 62 12.21 6.46 13.92
CA GLU A 62 12.96 6.38 12.67
C GLU A 62 12.38 5.30 11.75
N ALA A 63 11.96 4.17 12.32
CA ALA A 63 11.32 3.11 11.55
C ALA A 63 10.01 3.61 10.92
N PHE A 64 9.22 4.40 11.66
CA PHE A 64 8.03 5.03 11.11
C PHE A 64 8.36 5.93 9.92
N LYS A 65 9.34 6.82 10.08
CA LYS A 65 9.72 7.75 9.01
C LYS A 65 10.20 7.03 7.76
N LYS A 66 11.04 6.04 7.94
CA LYS A 66 11.57 5.26 6.81
C LYS A 66 10.50 4.37 6.18
N GLY A 67 9.63 3.79 7.00
CA GLY A 67 8.50 3.03 6.52
C GLY A 67 7.50 3.90 5.75
N ALA A 68 7.23 5.10 6.24
CA ALA A 68 6.37 6.05 5.55
C ALA A 68 6.96 6.45 4.19
N LEU A 69 8.26 6.72 4.14
CA LEU A 69 8.93 7.03 2.88
C LEU A 69 8.92 5.84 1.92
N MET A 70 9.19 4.64 2.42
CA MET A 70 9.13 3.42 1.62
C MET A 70 7.71 3.17 1.09
N GLY A 71 6.70 3.33 1.96
CA GLY A 71 5.30 3.20 1.56
C GLY A 71 4.90 4.22 0.51
N LEU A 72 5.35 5.46 0.67
CA LEU A 72 5.13 6.50 -0.34
C LEU A 72 5.69 6.07 -1.70
N CYS A 73 6.94 5.60 -1.72
CA CYS A 73 7.58 5.16 -2.95
C CYS A 73 6.88 3.95 -3.58
N MET A 74 6.54 2.95 -2.77
CA MET A 74 5.90 1.73 -3.27
C MET A 74 4.52 2.02 -3.86
N TYR A 75 3.70 2.74 -3.12
CA TYR A 75 2.32 3.01 -3.54
C TYR A 75 2.26 4.06 -4.64
N ALA A 76 3.15 5.07 -4.61
CA ALA A 76 3.23 6.05 -5.70
C ALA A 76 3.66 5.38 -7.00
N THR A 77 4.61 4.44 -6.95
CA THR A 77 5.04 3.70 -8.13
C THR A 77 3.86 2.95 -8.77
N PHE A 78 3.06 2.28 -7.94
CA PHE A 78 1.86 1.57 -8.40
C PHE A 78 0.81 2.53 -8.96
N ASP A 79 0.45 3.54 -8.17
CA ASP A 79 -0.65 4.44 -8.52
C ASP A 79 -0.32 5.34 -9.71
N LEU A 80 0.90 5.87 -9.76
CA LEU A 80 1.31 6.73 -10.87
C LEU A 80 1.47 5.93 -12.16
N THR A 81 1.97 4.69 -12.08
CA THR A 81 2.05 3.82 -13.23
C THR A 81 0.66 3.52 -13.77
N ASN A 82 -0.29 3.19 -12.91
CA ASN A 82 -1.66 2.95 -13.31
C ASN A 82 -2.29 4.20 -13.93
N LYS A 83 -2.05 5.38 -13.35
CA LYS A 83 -2.56 6.63 -13.91
C LYS A 83 -1.94 6.93 -15.28
N ALA A 84 -0.67 6.58 -15.47
CA ALA A 84 0.02 6.82 -16.73
C ALA A 84 -0.54 5.97 -17.87
N ILE A 85 -0.96 4.74 -17.59
CA ILE A 85 -1.37 3.79 -18.63
C ILE A 85 -2.89 3.61 -18.75
N PHE A 86 -3.66 3.95 -17.72
CA PHE A 86 -5.12 3.81 -17.73
C PHE A 86 -5.79 5.18 -17.63
N THR A 87 -6.55 5.55 -18.66
CA THR A 87 -7.27 6.85 -18.68
C THR A 87 -8.35 6.94 -17.61
N ASP A 88 -8.97 5.81 -17.26
CA ASP A 88 -10.03 5.75 -16.25
C ASP A 88 -9.51 5.69 -14.81
N TYR A 89 -8.19 5.63 -14.62
CA TYR A 89 -7.59 5.70 -13.28
C TYR A 89 -7.54 7.15 -12.83
N LYS A 90 -8.21 7.48 -11.73
CA LYS A 90 -8.43 8.88 -11.33
C LYS A 90 -7.29 9.42 -10.46
N TRP A 91 -6.98 10.69 -10.63
CA TRP A 91 -5.94 11.37 -9.84
C TRP A 91 -6.25 11.37 -8.35
N ASP A 92 -7.50 11.65 -7.97
CA ASP A 92 -7.88 11.69 -6.56
C ASP A 92 -7.69 10.32 -5.89
N TYR A 93 -8.03 9.24 -6.59
CA TYR A 93 -7.81 7.89 -6.08
C TYR A 93 -6.31 7.61 -5.93
N ALA A 94 -5.51 7.95 -6.93
CA ALA A 94 -4.07 7.73 -6.91
C ALA A 94 -3.41 8.44 -5.72
N ILE A 95 -3.80 9.69 -5.47
CA ILE A 95 -3.25 10.48 -4.35
C ILE A 95 -3.66 9.88 -3.01
N LYS A 96 -4.94 9.55 -2.84
CA LYS A 96 -5.44 8.96 -1.59
C LYS A 96 -4.79 7.63 -1.28
N ASP A 97 -4.67 6.75 -2.27
CA ASP A 97 -4.07 5.44 -2.09
C ASP A 97 -2.59 5.54 -1.75
N THR A 98 -1.87 6.46 -2.41
CA THR A 98 -0.45 6.71 -2.12
C THR A 98 -0.25 7.23 -0.70
N LEU A 99 -1.06 8.18 -0.27
CA LEU A 99 -0.97 8.71 1.10
C LEU A 99 -1.32 7.64 2.13
N TRP A 100 -2.31 6.81 1.86
CA TRP A 100 -2.65 5.70 2.73
C TRP A 100 -1.50 4.70 2.84
N GLY A 101 -0.88 4.35 1.72
CA GLY A 101 0.25 3.40 1.70
C GLY A 101 1.44 3.91 2.49
N SER A 102 1.73 5.21 2.39
CA SER A 102 2.77 5.85 3.19
C SER A 102 2.48 5.71 4.68
N PHE A 103 1.28 6.07 5.11
CA PHE A 103 0.86 5.96 6.50
C PHE A 103 0.86 4.50 6.98
N ALA A 104 0.29 3.60 6.18
CA ALA A 104 0.14 2.19 6.56
C ALA A 104 1.49 1.51 6.78
N LEU A 105 2.44 1.68 5.86
CA LEU A 105 3.75 1.06 6.01
C LEU A 105 4.56 1.74 7.11
N GLY A 106 4.39 3.05 7.29
CA GLY A 106 5.01 3.77 8.40
C GLY A 106 4.52 3.24 9.74
N LEU A 107 3.20 3.09 9.90
CA LEU A 107 2.61 2.59 11.15
C LEU A 107 2.98 1.13 11.39
N ALA A 108 2.95 0.29 10.36
CA ALA A 108 3.37 -1.11 10.47
C ALA A 108 4.83 -1.20 10.89
N SER A 109 5.71 -0.38 10.29
CA SER A 109 7.14 -0.36 10.64
C SER A 109 7.35 0.07 12.09
N TYR A 110 6.59 1.05 12.55
CA TYR A 110 6.63 1.50 13.95
C TYR A 110 6.26 0.38 14.90
N THR A 111 5.19 -0.35 14.61
CA THR A 111 4.65 -1.37 15.52
C THR A 111 5.50 -2.63 15.59
N ILE A 112 6.14 -3.03 14.48
CA ILE A 112 6.92 -4.28 14.43
C ILE A 112 8.42 -4.07 14.65
N PHE A 113 8.87 -2.83 14.72
CA PHE A 113 10.26 -2.53 15.04
C PHE A 113 10.54 -2.88 16.51
#